data_f059d78d86cc2ff332fdaf939283005d
#
_entry.id   f059d78d86cc2ff332fdaf939283005d
#
_cell.length_a   1.000
_cell.length_b   1.000
_cell.length_c   1.000
_cell.angle_alpha   90.00
_cell.angle_beta   90.00
_cell.angle_gamma   90.00
#
_symmetry.space_group_name_H-M   'P 1'
#
loop_
_entity.id
_entity.type
_entity.pdbx_description
1 polymer ?
#
loop_
_entity_poly.entity_id
_entity_poly.type
_entity_poly.pdbx_seq_one_letter_code
_entity_poly.pdbx_strand_id
1 'polypeptide(L)'
;VTTTRAGCAMDADGRIVFEVPQAHGRRLLLRLRPKKGLPEETLHVLELNSADEGRARAVLGADPVLAEGRWDVYLLDGSERTRLRPGPRDLRVLVDGHLRDRHAPLAVRVPYVTKDGFLAVRTWLRPAHAEVDRVDVTGGALTVSARLHGASMPAGAEVRLRLRRGEGTVRTLEPLVGQGGRSFTFTVADESLDIGIWDMFVRPAPGAPMIRLARLLDDVADRKNVFVYPGATAGGIVVRPYYTVDNDLSLEVKKTG
;
A
#
# COMPACT_ATOMS: atom_id res chain seq x y z
N VAL A 1 -24.25 21.03 12.44
CA VAL A 1 -23.32 20.13 13.17
C VAL A 1 -21.92 20.50 12.77
N THR A 2 -21.14 21.08 13.70
CA THR A 2 -19.74 21.43 13.45
C THR A 2 -18.94 20.15 13.25
N THR A 3 -18.45 19.92 12.05
CA THR A 3 -17.70 18.70 11.74
C THR A 3 -16.26 18.85 12.24
N THR A 4 -15.88 18.10 13.26
CA THR A 4 -14.53 18.13 13.83
C THR A 4 -13.50 17.63 12.81
N ARG A 5 -12.41 18.37 12.66
CA ARG A 5 -11.29 18.04 11.77
C ARG A 5 -10.06 17.65 12.58
N ALA A 6 -9.29 16.69 12.10
CA ALA A 6 -7.99 16.33 12.67
C ALA A 6 -6.89 16.58 11.64
N GLY A 7 -5.89 17.35 12.03
CA GLY A 7 -4.60 17.39 11.34
C GLY A 7 -3.81 16.12 11.62
N CYS A 8 -2.88 15.75 10.74
CA CYS A 8 -1.93 14.70 11.03
C CYS A 8 -0.58 14.98 10.36
N ALA A 9 0.50 14.61 11.05
CA ALA A 9 1.85 14.63 10.53
C ALA A 9 2.53 13.28 10.77
N MET A 10 3.41 12.89 9.87
CA MET A 10 4.25 11.71 10.06
C MET A 10 5.69 12.15 10.30
N ASP A 11 6.35 11.55 11.28
CA ASP A 11 7.77 11.77 11.55
C ASP A 11 8.68 10.71 10.87
N ALA A 12 9.99 10.93 10.97
CA ALA A 12 11.00 10.04 10.38
C ALA A 12 10.97 8.61 10.93
N ASP A 13 10.45 8.42 12.16
CA ASP A 13 10.29 7.10 12.78
C ASP A 13 9.00 6.39 12.30
N GLY A 14 8.16 7.08 11.50
CA GLY A 14 6.88 6.58 10.99
C GLY A 14 5.77 6.62 12.05
N ARG A 15 5.93 7.45 13.11
CA ARG A 15 4.84 7.75 14.04
C ARG A 15 3.90 8.76 13.40
N ILE A 16 2.62 8.61 13.64
CA ILE A 16 1.60 9.55 13.18
C ILE A 16 1.15 10.38 14.36
N VAL A 17 1.35 11.69 14.27
CA VAL A 17 0.86 12.66 15.25
C VAL A 17 -0.45 13.22 14.73
N PHE A 18 -1.53 13.06 15.51
CA PHE A 18 -2.83 13.66 15.23
C PHE A 18 -3.02 14.91 16.08
N GLU A 19 -3.58 15.97 15.49
CA GLU A 19 -3.94 17.21 16.18
C GLU A 19 -5.43 17.49 16.00
N VAL A 20 -6.15 17.61 17.11
CA VAL A 20 -7.59 17.83 17.13
C VAL A 20 -7.89 19.11 17.92
N PRO A 21 -8.51 20.14 17.32
CA PRO A 21 -8.91 21.35 18.04
C PRO A 21 -9.97 21.04 19.11
N GLN A 22 -9.88 21.71 20.25
CA GLN A 22 -10.88 21.68 21.33
C GLN A 22 -11.32 20.27 21.79
N ALA A 23 -10.39 19.32 21.83
CA ALA A 23 -10.69 17.91 22.13
C ALA A 23 -10.20 17.48 23.53
N HIS A 24 -10.13 18.41 24.49
CA HIS A 24 -9.70 18.11 25.85
C HIS A 24 -10.64 17.09 26.53
N GLY A 25 -10.04 16.10 27.22
CA GLY A 25 -10.78 15.03 27.90
C GLY A 25 -11.39 13.97 26.98
N ARG A 26 -11.12 14.04 25.69
CA ARG A 26 -11.57 13.08 24.68
C ARG A 26 -10.42 12.17 24.26
N ARG A 27 -10.74 11.12 23.48
CA ARG A 27 -9.77 10.17 22.95
C ARG A 27 -9.92 10.03 21.45
N LEU A 28 -8.87 9.57 20.77
CA LEU A 28 -8.99 9.11 19.39
C LEU A 28 -9.22 7.60 19.38
N LEU A 29 -10.12 7.15 18.51
CA LEU A 29 -10.39 5.75 18.26
C LEU A 29 -10.07 5.43 16.81
N LEU A 30 -9.17 4.49 16.57
CA LEU A 30 -8.97 3.87 15.28
C LEU A 30 -9.74 2.55 15.24
N ARG A 31 -10.59 2.39 14.23
CA ARG A 31 -11.40 1.20 14.01
C ARG A 31 -11.00 0.55 12.70
N LEU A 32 -10.55 -0.69 12.75
CA LEU A 32 -10.30 -1.49 11.56
C LEU A 32 -11.62 -1.79 10.84
N ARG A 33 -11.69 -1.50 9.54
CA ARG A 33 -12.85 -1.91 8.75
C ARG A 33 -12.91 -3.43 8.67
N PRO A 34 -14.01 -4.05 9.06
CA PRO A 34 -14.13 -5.51 9.04
C PRO A 34 -14.03 -6.01 7.60
N LYS A 35 -13.30 -7.09 7.40
CA LYS A 35 -13.40 -7.89 6.18
C LYS A 35 -14.69 -8.67 6.22
N LYS A 36 -15.34 -8.88 5.06
CA LYS A 36 -16.58 -9.65 4.96
C LYS A 36 -16.42 -11.02 5.64
N GLY A 37 -17.23 -11.31 6.64
CA GLY A 37 -17.20 -12.57 7.39
C GLY A 37 -16.38 -12.59 8.69
N LEU A 38 -15.77 -11.47 9.09
CA LEU A 38 -15.11 -11.35 10.40
C LEU A 38 -16.03 -10.65 11.39
N PRO A 39 -16.37 -11.30 12.53
CA PRO A 39 -17.37 -10.78 13.48
C PRO A 39 -16.82 -9.74 14.46
N GLU A 40 -15.51 -9.61 14.62
CA GLU A 40 -14.94 -8.79 15.68
C GLU A 40 -14.51 -7.39 15.23
N GLU A 41 -14.89 -6.41 16.04
CA GLU A 41 -14.48 -5.03 15.91
C GLU A 41 -13.07 -4.86 16.50
N THR A 42 -12.05 -4.67 15.63
CA THR A 42 -10.70 -4.37 16.09
C THR A 42 -10.56 -2.87 16.29
N LEU A 43 -10.28 -2.48 17.52
CA LEU A 43 -10.18 -1.09 17.98
C LEU A 43 -8.78 -0.80 18.53
N HIS A 44 -8.32 0.44 18.32
CA HIS A 44 -7.13 0.98 18.96
C HIS A 44 -7.43 2.41 19.45
N VAL A 45 -7.25 2.65 20.74
CA VAL A 45 -7.55 3.92 21.39
C VAL A 45 -6.24 4.66 21.69
N LEU A 46 -6.22 5.97 21.38
CA LEU A 46 -5.13 6.87 21.69
C LEU A 46 -5.63 7.97 22.61
N GLU A 47 -4.86 8.25 23.66
CA GLU A 47 -5.13 9.38 24.53
C GLU A 47 -4.80 10.71 23.84
N LEU A 48 -5.69 11.68 23.97
CA LEU A 48 -5.50 13.05 23.51
C LEU A 48 -4.98 13.91 24.66
N ASN A 49 -3.69 14.22 24.60
CA ASN A 49 -3.04 15.10 25.57
C ASN A 49 -3.18 16.56 25.15
N SER A 50 -3.31 17.46 26.12
CA SER A 50 -3.32 18.89 25.84
C SER A 50 -2.04 19.33 25.16
N ALA A 51 -2.17 20.13 24.12
CA ALA A 51 -1.10 20.80 23.40
C ALA A 51 -1.36 22.30 23.36
N ASP A 52 -0.42 23.07 22.82
CA ASP A 52 -0.53 24.52 22.73
C ASP A 52 -1.73 24.97 21.88
N GLU A 53 -2.18 26.20 22.08
CA GLU A 53 -3.25 26.86 21.32
C GLU A 53 -4.63 26.17 21.37
N GLY A 54 -4.97 25.50 22.47
CA GLY A 54 -6.29 24.84 22.62
C GLY A 54 -6.46 23.60 21.75
N ARG A 55 -5.37 23.01 21.28
CA ARG A 55 -5.33 21.73 20.55
C ARG A 55 -5.09 20.58 21.51
N ALA A 56 -5.51 19.41 21.11
CA ALA A 56 -5.15 18.15 21.75
C ALA A 56 -4.39 17.27 20.75
N ARG A 57 -3.38 16.55 21.22
CA ARG A 57 -2.48 15.77 20.40
C ARG A 57 -2.49 14.30 20.83
N ALA A 58 -2.57 13.40 19.87
CA ALA A 58 -2.39 11.97 20.05
C ALA A 58 -1.29 11.45 19.14
N VAL A 59 -0.53 10.47 19.61
CA VAL A 59 0.57 9.86 18.84
C VAL A 59 0.28 8.38 18.63
N LEU A 60 0.20 7.97 17.38
CA LEU A 60 0.22 6.56 16.97
C LEU A 60 1.69 6.16 16.80
N GLY A 61 2.26 5.55 17.84
CA GLY A 61 3.63 5.07 17.88
C GLY A 61 3.87 3.82 17.02
N ALA A 62 5.10 3.29 17.05
CA ALA A 62 5.43 2.03 16.39
C ALA A 62 4.65 0.86 16.99
N ASP A 63 4.49 0.88 18.31
CA ASP A 63 3.72 -0.10 19.08
C ASP A 63 2.39 0.49 19.56
N PRO A 64 1.32 -0.36 19.56
CA PRO A 64 1.28 -1.70 19.00
C PRO A 64 1.26 -1.69 17.49
N VAL A 65 1.78 -2.76 16.87
CA VAL A 65 1.73 -2.94 15.42
C VAL A 65 0.26 -3.12 15.00
N LEU A 66 -0.26 -2.20 14.20
CA LEU A 66 -1.62 -2.30 13.70
C LEU A 66 -1.74 -3.40 12.63
N ALA A 67 -2.81 -4.18 12.72
CA ALA A 67 -3.16 -5.17 11.69
C ALA A 67 -3.33 -4.50 10.32
N GLU A 68 -3.01 -5.25 9.25
CA GLU A 68 -3.14 -4.76 7.89
C GLU A 68 -4.60 -4.48 7.53
N GLY A 69 -4.85 -3.27 7.01
CA GLY A 69 -6.19 -2.89 6.57
C GLY A 69 -6.41 -1.38 6.47
N ARG A 70 -7.66 -1.01 6.59
CA ARG A 70 -8.12 0.38 6.58
C ARG A 70 -8.73 0.72 7.93
N TRP A 71 -8.16 1.71 8.60
CA TRP A 71 -8.57 2.15 9.92
C TRP A 71 -9.28 3.50 9.82
N ASP A 72 -10.56 3.51 10.14
CA ASP A 72 -11.33 4.75 10.27
C ASP A 72 -10.98 5.45 11.57
N VAL A 73 -10.89 6.79 11.54
CA VAL A 73 -10.50 7.61 12.69
C VAL A 73 -11.71 8.32 13.26
N TYR A 74 -11.93 8.15 14.56
CA TYR A 74 -13.05 8.76 15.30
C TYR A 74 -12.53 9.57 16.48
N LEU A 75 -13.29 10.61 16.83
CA LEU A 75 -13.24 11.23 18.14
C LEU A 75 -14.19 10.47 19.06
N LEU A 76 -13.69 10.08 20.22
CA LEU A 76 -14.43 9.36 21.25
C LEU A 76 -14.71 10.33 22.41
N ASP A 77 -16.00 10.58 22.68
CA ASP A 77 -16.50 11.38 23.78
C ASP A 77 -17.42 10.52 24.65
N GLY A 78 -16.91 10.04 25.79
CA GLY A 78 -17.60 8.99 26.54
C GLY A 78 -17.80 7.73 25.68
N SER A 79 -19.06 7.41 25.36
CA SER A 79 -19.44 6.30 24.47
C SER A 79 -19.74 6.75 23.03
N GLU A 80 -19.83 8.04 22.78
CA GLU A 80 -20.16 8.60 21.46
C GLU A 80 -18.94 8.57 20.54
N ARG A 81 -19.15 8.12 19.30
CA ARG A 81 -18.12 8.01 18.26
C ARG A 81 -18.45 8.93 17.08
N THR A 82 -17.64 9.95 16.86
CA THR A 82 -17.81 10.86 15.72
C THR A 82 -16.65 10.70 14.74
N ARG A 83 -16.92 10.35 13.48
CA ARG A 83 -15.88 10.24 12.45
C ARG A 83 -15.25 11.61 12.20
N LEU A 84 -13.92 11.63 12.14
CA LEU A 84 -13.17 12.86 11.89
C LEU A 84 -13.01 13.16 10.40
N ARG A 85 -13.12 14.44 10.06
CA ARG A 85 -12.72 14.96 8.75
C ARG A 85 -11.22 15.26 8.75
N PRO A 86 -10.55 15.23 7.57
CA PRO A 86 -9.15 15.61 7.50
C PRO A 86 -8.97 17.13 7.71
N GLY A 87 -7.98 17.48 8.50
CA GLY A 87 -7.33 18.78 8.58
C GLY A 87 -6.06 18.81 7.71
N PRO A 88 -5.11 19.71 8.01
CA PRO A 88 -3.80 19.73 7.39
C PRO A 88 -3.08 18.40 7.56
N ARG A 89 -2.36 17.94 6.52
CA ARG A 89 -1.60 16.71 6.54
C ARG A 89 -0.17 16.98 6.09
N ASP A 90 0.79 16.58 6.91
CA ASP A 90 2.20 16.61 6.57
C ASP A 90 2.74 15.17 6.43
N LEU A 91 2.88 14.73 5.18
CA LEU A 91 3.34 13.40 4.82
C LEU A 91 4.66 13.44 4.01
N ARG A 92 5.38 14.57 4.05
CA ARG A 92 6.63 14.76 3.28
C ARG A 92 7.65 13.68 3.55
N VAL A 93 7.75 13.20 4.78
CA VAL A 93 8.66 12.10 5.14
C VAL A 93 8.42 10.82 4.33
N LEU A 94 7.20 10.56 3.88
CA LEU A 94 6.89 9.42 3.01
C LEU A 94 7.39 9.65 1.57
N VAL A 95 7.35 10.89 1.11
CA VAL A 95 7.81 11.28 -0.24
C VAL A 95 9.33 11.30 -0.31
N ASP A 96 9.99 11.75 0.75
CA ASP A 96 11.46 11.85 0.85
C ASP A 96 12.16 10.48 0.87
N GLY A 97 11.39 9.39 0.92
CA GLY A 97 11.91 8.03 0.74
C GLY A 97 12.50 7.39 2.00
N HIS A 98 12.32 7.97 3.18
CA HIS A 98 12.78 7.38 4.46
C HIS A 98 12.31 5.95 4.72
N LEU A 99 11.16 5.56 4.15
CA LEU A 99 10.67 4.19 4.26
C LEU A 99 11.39 3.19 3.35
N ARG A 100 12.09 3.66 2.32
CA ARG A 100 12.73 2.78 1.31
C ARG A 100 13.92 1.99 1.85
N ASP A 101 14.55 2.48 2.90
CA ASP A 101 15.71 1.84 3.52
C ASP A 101 15.36 1.06 4.80
N ARG A 102 14.07 0.99 5.16
CA ARG A 102 13.65 0.24 6.33
C ARG A 102 13.84 -1.25 6.14
N HIS A 103 14.28 -1.88 7.24
CA HIS A 103 14.39 -3.34 7.30
C HIS A 103 13.01 -3.98 7.49
N ALA A 104 12.86 -5.19 7.00
CA ALA A 104 11.67 -6.01 7.26
C ALA A 104 11.66 -6.53 8.72
N PRO A 105 10.47 -6.78 9.29
CA PRO A 105 9.15 -6.65 8.66
C PRO A 105 8.74 -5.19 8.44
N LEU A 106 8.14 -4.91 7.29
CA LEU A 106 7.65 -3.57 6.99
C LEU A 106 6.27 -3.35 7.60
N ALA A 107 6.16 -2.36 8.48
CA ALA A 107 4.90 -1.83 8.99
C ALA A 107 4.68 -0.44 8.39
N VAL A 108 3.95 -0.37 7.29
CA VAL A 108 3.66 0.88 6.57
C VAL A 108 2.31 1.42 7.00
N ARG A 109 2.23 2.73 7.25
CA ARG A 109 1.01 3.44 7.63
C ARG A 109 0.92 4.73 6.85
N VAL A 110 -0.22 4.97 6.21
CA VAL A 110 -0.44 6.17 5.40
C VAL A 110 -1.77 6.79 5.77
N PRO A 111 -1.79 7.97 6.42
CA PRO A 111 -3.01 8.74 6.60
C PRO A 111 -3.56 9.21 5.26
N TYR A 112 -4.86 9.02 5.05
CA TYR A 112 -5.50 9.39 3.79
C TYR A 112 -6.94 9.86 3.98
N VAL A 113 -7.53 10.39 2.93
CA VAL A 113 -8.94 10.80 2.89
C VAL A 113 -9.75 9.73 2.15
N THR A 114 -10.80 9.24 2.79
CA THR A 114 -11.73 8.29 2.16
C THR A 114 -12.56 8.98 1.08
N LYS A 115 -13.23 8.20 0.21
CA LYS A 115 -14.14 8.75 -0.81
C LYS A 115 -15.25 9.59 -0.22
N ASP A 116 -15.70 9.25 1.00
CA ASP A 116 -16.73 9.99 1.73
C ASP A 116 -16.17 11.22 2.47
N GLY A 117 -14.89 11.55 2.29
CA GLY A 117 -14.23 12.71 2.84
C GLY A 117 -13.88 12.62 4.33
N PHE A 118 -13.69 11.43 4.88
CA PHE A 118 -13.25 11.24 6.27
C PHE A 118 -11.78 10.86 6.35
N LEU A 119 -11.16 11.19 7.48
CA LEU A 119 -9.80 10.78 7.79
C LEU A 119 -9.75 9.29 8.10
N ALA A 120 -8.76 8.61 7.54
CA ALA A 120 -8.48 7.21 7.80
C ALA A 120 -6.98 6.95 7.70
N VAL A 121 -6.52 5.80 8.22
CA VAL A 121 -5.15 5.32 8.08
C VAL A 121 -5.17 3.99 7.32
N ARG A 122 -4.38 3.91 6.26
CA ARG A 122 -4.11 2.65 5.57
C ARG A 122 -2.88 2.01 6.19
N THR A 123 -2.95 0.71 6.48
CA THR A 123 -1.84 -0.04 7.06
C THR A 123 -1.52 -1.26 6.21
N TRP A 124 -0.21 -1.55 6.08
CA TRP A 124 0.30 -2.77 5.50
C TRP A 124 1.35 -3.37 6.45
N LEU A 125 1.29 -4.67 6.62
CA LEU A 125 2.25 -5.42 7.43
C LEU A 125 2.83 -6.53 6.56
N ARG A 126 4.11 -6.43 6.21
CA ARG A 126 4.78 -7.34 5.26
C ARG A 126 6.06 -7.90 5.87
N PRO A 127 6.15 -9.22 6.14
CA PRO A 127 7.42 -9.85 6.54
C PRO A 127 8.48 -9.77 5.43
N ALA A 128 8.05 -9.85 4.17
CA ALA A 128 8.84 -9.55 2.99
C ALA A 128 7.97 -8.80 1.98
N HIS A 129 8.59 -7.90 1.20
CA HIS A 129 7.89 -7.02 0.27
C HIS A 129 8.70 -6.78 -1.00
N ALA A 130 8.01 -6.72 -2.14
CA ALA A 130 8.57 -6.34 -3.43
C ALA A 130 8.00 -4.96 -3.83
N GLU A 131 8.75 -3.90 -3.53
CA GLU A 131 8.38 -2.52 -3.85
C GLU A 131 8.62 -2.24 -5.33
N VAL A 132 7.59 -1.80 -6.04
CA VAL A 132 7.69 -1.38 -7.44
C VAL A 132 8.23 0.05 -7.48
N ASP A 133 9.43 0.21 -8.02
CA ASP A 133 10.07 1.52 -8.21
C ASP A 133 9.54 2.20 -9.47
N ARG A 134 9.44 1.45 -10.59
CA ARG A 134 9.09 1.99 -11.89
C ARG A 134 8.32 0.98 -12.76
N VAL A 135 7.41 1.50 -13.55
CA VAL A 135 6.67 0.77 -14.60
C VAL A 135 6.78 1.58 -15.88
N ASP A 136 7.41 1.02 -16.90
CA ASP A 136 7.53 1.60 -18.24
C ASP A 136 6.73 0.81 -19.24
N VAL A 137 5.95 1.53 -20.06
CA VAL A 137 5.20 0.97 -21.18
C VAL A 137 5.70 1.64 -22.45
N THR A 138 6.58 0.98 -23.18
CA THR A 138 7.25 1.56 -24.35
C THR A 138 7.44 0.49 -25.44
N GLY A 139 7.16 0.85 -26.69
CA GLY A 139 7.43 -0.01 -27.85
C GLY A 139 6.67 -1.34 -27.85
N GLY A 140 5.48 -1.41 -27.26
CA GLY A 140 4.72 -2.65 -27.16
C GLY A 140 5.16 -3.59 -26.03
N ALA A 141 6.13 -3.18 -25.20
CA ALA A 141 6.63 -3.96 -24.06
C ALA A 141 6.34 -3.26 -22.73
N LEU A 142 6.21 -4.06 -21.68
CA LEU A 142 6.08 -3.59 -20.31
C LEU A 142 7.32 -3.98 -19.52
N THR A 143 8.07 -2.98 -19.04
CA THR A 143 9.24 -3.20 -18.17
C THR A 143 8.91 -2.71 -16.75
N VAL A 144 9.20 -3.55 -15.75
CA VAL A 144 9.00 -3.25 -14.33
C VAL A 144 10.33 -3.35 -13.62
N SER A 145 10.67 -2.29 -12.86
CA SER A 145 11.80 -2.29 -11.93
C SER A 145 11.28 -2.28 -10.50
N ALA A 146 11.86 -3.11 -9.66
CA ALA A 146 11.42 -3.30 -8.28
C ALA A 146 12.57 -3.64 -7.34
N ARG A 147 12.31 -3.54 -6.03
CA ARG A 147 13.27 -3.83 -4.97
C ARG A 147 12.65 -4.72 -3.90
N LEU A 148 13.42 -5.69 -3.40
CA LEU A 148 13.03 -6.55 -2.30
C LEU A 148 13.43 -5.97 -0.94
N HIS A 149 12.50 -6.07 -0.01
CA HIS A 149 12.68 -5.83 1.42
C HIS A 149 12.45 -7.14 2.18
N GLY A 150 13.35 -7.49 3.09
CA GLY A 150 13.26 -8.73 3.87
C GLY A 150 13.56 -10.01 3.10
N ALA A 151 14.02 -9.88 1.85
CA ALA A 151 14.45 -11.00 1.01
C ALA A 151 15.50 -10.53 0.01
N SER A 152 16.21 -11.49 -0.61
CA SER A 152 17.14 -11.26 -1.73
C SER A 152 16.90 -12.30 -2.81
N MET A 153 17.40 -12.05 -4.01
CA MET A 153 17.25 -12.90 -5.18
C MET A 153 18.58 -13.58 -5.53
N PRO A 154 18.86 -14.79 -5.01
CA PRO A 154 19.97 -15.60 -5.50
C PRO A 154 19.66 -16.14 -6.91
N ALA A 155 20.61 -16.88 -7.46
CA ALA A 155 20.40 -17.61 -8.72
C ALA A 155 19.15 -18.52 -8.65
N GLY A 156 18.34 -18.52 -9.70
CA GLY A 156 17.08 -19.26 -9.75
C GLY A 156 15.87 -18.54 -9.18
N ALA A 157 16.02 -17.24 -8.83
CA ALA A 157 14.86 -16.40 -8.53
C ALA A 157 14.00 -16.17 -9.79
N GLU A 158 12.70 -16.07 -9.60
CA GLU A 158 11.74 -15.96 -10.70
C GLU A 158 10.71 -14.84 -10.44
N VAL A 159 10.24 -14.21 -11.52
CA VAL A 159 9.00 -13.45 -11.51
C VAL A 159 7.88 -14.35 -12.04
N ARG A 160 6.75 -14.36 -11.35
CA ARG A 160 5.59 -15.17 -11.72
C ARG A 160 4.36 -14.31 -11.95
N LEU A 161 3.76 -14.50 -13.11
CA LEU A 161 2.45 -13.96 -13.46
C LEU A 161 1.42 -15.06 -13.28
N ARG A 162 0.38 -14.84 -12.47
CA ARG A 162 -0.69 -15.81 -12.22
C ARG A 162 -2.01 -15.26 -12.71
N LEU A 163 -2.66 -15.98 -13.62
CA LEU A 163 -3.98 -15.62 -14.13
C LEU A 163 -5.03 -15.81 -13.04
N ARG A 164 -5.82 -14.76 -12.77
CA ARG A 164 -7.00 -14.89 -11.90
C ARG A 164 -8.07 -15.74 -12.59
N ARG A 165 -8.66 -16.69 -11.87
CA ARG A 165 -9.69 -17.59 -12.37
C ARG A 165 -9.23 -18.47 -13.56
N GLY A 166 -7.93 -18.66 -13.72
CA GLY A 166 -7.32 -19.49 -14.76
C GLY A 166 -6.69 -20.75 -14.19
N GLU A 167 -7.43 -21.66 -13.63
CA GLU A 167 -7.07 -23.03 -13.19
C GLU A 167 -5.55 -23.31 -13.01
N GLY A 168 -4.85 -22.41 -12.31
CA GLY A 168 -3.41 -22.51 -12.04
C GLY A 168 -2.49 -22.00 -13.17
N THR A 169 -3.02 -21.33 -14.20
CA THR A 169 -2.19 -20.76 -15.29
C THR A 169 -1.17 -19.79 -14.74
N VAL A 170 0.10 -20.09 -14.95
CA VAL A 170 1.26 -19.30 -14.51
C VAL A 170 2.20 -19.08 -15.70
N ARG A 171 2.76 -17.87 -15.78
CA ARG A 171 3.90 -17.55 -16.64
C ARG A 171 5.07 -17.18 -15.75
N THR A 172 6.23 -17.73 -16.07
CA THR A 172 7.48 -17.48 -15.34
C THR A 172 8.39 -16.63 -16.22
N LEU A 173 8.95 -15.59 -15.64
CA LEU A 173 9.90 -14.68 -16.29
C LEU A 173 11.21 -14.70 -15.49
N GLU A 174 12.32 -14.57 -16.20
CA GLU A 174 13.64 -14.43 -15.59
C GLU A 174 13.93 -12.95 -15.33
N PRO A 175 14.19 -12.55 -14.07
CA PRO A 175 14.54 -11.17 -13.76
C PRO A 175 16.02 -10.90 -13.99
N LEU A 176 16.34 -9.70 -14.43
CA LEU A 176 17.70 -9.14 -14.36
C LEU A 176 17.93 -8.62 -12.94
N VAL A 177 18.76 -9.29 -12.18
CA VAL A 177 19.04 -8.99 -10.78
C VAL A 177 20.24 -8.05 -10.69
N GLY A 178 20.07 -6.92 -9.98
CA GLY A 178 21.13 -5.96 -9.73
C GLY A 178 22.10 -6.41 -8.63
N GLN A 179 23.16 -5.65 -8.45
CA GLN A 179 24.15 -5.91 -7.41
C GLN A 179 23.50 -5.93 -6.01
N GLY A 180 23.93 -6.88 -5.19
CA GLY A 180 23.36 -7.07 -3.84
C GLY A 180 22.04 -7.84 -3.80
N GLY A 181 21.52 -8.32 -4.95
CA GLY A 181 20.40 -9.26 -5.01
C GLY A 181 19.04 -8.69 -4.55
N ARG A 182 18.91 -7.38 -4.36
CA ARG A 182 17.65 -6.76 -3.92
C ARG A 182 16.89 -6.06 -5.04
N SER A 183 17.59 -5.33 -5.91
CA SER A 183 16.95 -4.67 -7.05
C SER A 183 16.85 -5.67 -8.21
N PHE A 184 15.76 -5.60 -8.96
CA PHE A 184 15.57 -6.42 -10.15
C PHE A 184 14.67 -5.71 -11.15
N THR A 185 14.84 -6.10 -12.41
CA THR A 185 14.03 -5.60 -13.51
C THR A 185 13.60 -6.81 -14.37
N PHE A 186 12.40 -6.78 -14.88
CA PHE A 186 11.90 -7.79 -15.82
C PHE A 186 11.00 -7.13 -16.86
N THR A 187 10.91 -7.80 -18.01
CA THR A 187 10.06 -7.36 -19.11
C THR A 187 8.99 -8.41 -19.37
N VAL A 188 7.76 -7.95 -19.50
CA VAL A 188 6.65 -8.77 -19.96
C VAL A 188 6.55 -8.57 -21.47
N ALA A 189 6.91 -9.61 -22.24
CA ALA A 189 6.58 -9.68 -23.64
C ALA A 189 5.16 -10.24 -23.78
N ASP A 190 4.34 -9.56 -24.54
CA ASP A 190 2.88 -9.71 -24.53
C ASP A 190 2.33 -10.90 -25.32
N GLU A 191 3.10 -11.49 -26.23
CA GLU A 191 2.65 -12.54 -27.14
C GLU A 191 2.19 -13.84 -26.49
N SER A 192 2.41 -14.01 -25.17
CA SER A 192 2.16 -15.27 -24.45
C SER A 192 1.10 -15.20 -23.34
N LEU A 193 0.43 -14.07 -23.18
CA LEU A 193 -0.54 -13.89 -22.09
C LEU A 193 -1.97 -14.14 -22.57
N ASP A 194 -2.68 -15.02 -21.88
CA ASP A 194 -4.12 -15.20 -22.04
C ASP A 194 -4.91 -13.96 -21.58
N ILE A 195 -6.08 -13.77 -22.18
CA ILE A 195 -7.00 -12.68 -21.81
C ILE A 195 -7.43 -12.83 -20.35
N GLY A 196 -7.38 -11.74 -19.58
CA GLY A 196 -7.79 -11.73 -18.19
C GLY A 196 -6.92 -10.84 -17.30
N ILE A 197 -7.00 -11.09 -16.01
CA ILE A 197 -6.25 -10.36 -14.99
C ILE A 197 -5.11 -11.22 -14.48
N TRP A 198 -3.92 -10.69 -14.54
CA TRP A 198 -2.70 -11.37 -14.09
C TRP A 198 -2.14 -10.70 -12.83
N ASP A 199 -1.96 -11.47 -11.79
CA ASP A 199 -1.31 -11.06 -10.56
C ASP A 199 0.19 -11.31 -10.63
N MET A 200 1.00 -10.34 -10.16
CA MET A 200 2.46 -10.36 -10.28
C MET A 200 3.12 -10.69 -8.95
N PHE A 201 4.03 -11.63 -8.97
CA PHE A 201 4.79 -12.09 -7.81
C PHE A 201 6.27 -12.24 -8.14
N VAL A 202 7.11 -12.14 -7.12
CA VAL A 202 8.47 -12.64 -7.17
C VAL A 202 8.60 -13.86 -6.25
N ARG A 203 9.28 -14.88 -6.73
CA ARG A 203 9.70 -16.04 -5.94
C ARG A 203 11.21 -15.96 -5.79
N PRO A 204 11.73 -15.60 -4.61
CA PRO A 204 13.18 -15.38 -4.41
C PRO A 204 14.01 -16.62 -4.66
N ALA A 205 13.51 -17.80 -4.30
CA ALA A 205 14.19 -19.07 -4.48
C ALA A 205 13.16 -20.20 -4.72
N PRO A 206 13.57 -21.34 -5.29
CA PRO A 206 12.72 -22.53 -5.35
C PRO A 206 12.18 -22.91 -3.98
N GLY A 207 10.85 -23.12 -3.88
CA GLY A 207 10.18 -23.43 -2.61
C GLY A 207 9.93 -22.25 -1.67
N ALA A 208 10.51 -21.08 -1.91
CA ALA A 208 10.25 -19.89 -1.10
C ALA A 208 8.82 -19.34 -1.32
N PRO A 209 8.21 -18.72 -0.31
CA PRO A 209 6.95 -18.02 -0.45
C PRO A 209 6.99 -16.97 -1.56
N MET A 210 5.91 -16.88 -2.33
CA MET A 210 5.76 -15.82 -3.34
C MET A 210 5.47 -14.48 -2.65
N ILE A 211 6.20 -13.44 -3.07
CA ILE A 211 6.04 -12.07 -2.60
C ILE A 211 5.30 -11.29 -3.68
N ARG A 212 4.17 -10.70 -3.32
CA ARG A 212 3.39 -9.86 -4.23
C ARG A 212 4.14 -8.59 -4.59
N LEU A 213 4.17 -8.21 -5.88
CA LEU A 213 4.64 -6.90 -6.27
C LEU A 213 3.61 -5.85 -5.89
N ALA A 214 4.03 -4.82 -5.18
CA ALA A 214 3.18 -3.71 -4.79
C ALA A 214 4.01 -2.43 -4.68
N ARG A 215 3.35 -1.29 -4.52
CA ARG A 215 4.02 -0.05 -4.22
C ARG A 215 3.36 0.59 -2.99
N LEU A 216 4.09 0.60 -1.89
CA LEU A 216 3.57 0.94 -0.56
C LEU A 216 4.38 2.03 0.14
N LEU A 217 5.62 2.30 -0.30
CA LEU A 217 6.60 3.09 0.44
C LEU A 217 6.59 4.59 0.04
N ASP A 218 5.40 5.15 -0.15
CA ASP A 218 5.17 6.58 -0.35
C ASP A 218 3.84 7.02 0.28
N ASP A 219 3.38 8.24 0.00
CA ASP A 219 2.20 8.87 0.60
C ASP A 219 0.86 8.51 -0.07
N VAL A 220 0.86 7.63 -1.10
CA VAL A 220 -0.34 7.29 -1.87
C VAL A 220 -1.03 6.05 -1.32
N ALA A 221 -2.07 6.23 -0.53
CA ALA A 221 -2.84 5.14 0.08
C ALA A 221 -3.78 4.40 -0.88
N ASP A 222 -4.20 5.01 -1.98
CA ASP A 222 -5.07 4.41 -3.02
C ASP A 222 -4.55 4.79 -4.41
N ARG A 223 -3.76 3.91 -5.02
CA ARG A 223 -3.10 4.15 -6.30
C ARG A 223 -3.97 3.92 -7.51
N LYS A 224 -4.99 3.11 -7.36
CA LYS A 224 -5.79 2.63 -8.49
C LYS A 224 -6.28 3.75 -9.41
N ASN A 225 -6.63 4.89 -8.84
CA ASN A 225 -7.16 6.04 -9.57
C ASN A 225 -6.11 7.15 -9.82
N VAL A 226 -4.92 7.01 -9.26
CA VAL A 226 -3.83 8.00 -9.35
C VAL A 226 -2.84 7.59 -10.44
N PHE A 227 -2.45 6.31 -10.46
CA PHE A 227 -1.50 5.78 -11.45
C PHE A 227 -2.26 5.06 -12.56
N VAL A 228 -2.48 5.77 -13.66
CA VAL A 228 -3.12 5.24 -14.87
C VAL A 228 -2.06 5.09 -15.95
N TYR A 229 -1.79 3.85 -16.35
CA TYR A 229 -0.80 3.54 -17.37
C TYR A 229 -1.47 3.35 -18.75
N PRO A 230 -0.76 3.65 -19.84
CA PRO A 230 -1.18 3.23 -21.17
C PRO A 230 -1.15 1.70 -21.29
N GLY A 231 -1.78 1.17 -22.32
CA GLY A 231 -1.64 -0.24 -22.70
C GLY A 231 -0.49 -0.42 -23.69
N ALA A 232 0.29 -1.49 -23.53
CA ALA A 232 1.17 -2.01 -24.58
C ALA A 232 0.34 -2.86 -25.53
N THR A 233 0.47 -2.62 -26.83
CA THR A 233 -0.27 -3.38 -27.86
C THR A 233 0.71 -4.17 -28.71
N ALA A 234 0.55 -5.49 -28.74
CA ALA A 234 1.24 -6.39 -29.66
C ALA A 234 0.43 -7.69 -29.83
N GLY A 235 0.65 -8.42 -30.91
CA GLY A 235 0.06 -9.76 -31.13
C GLY A 235 -1.48 -9.82 -31.10
N GLY A 236 -2.20 -8.69 -31.30
CA GLY A 236 -3.67 -8.64 -31.24
C GLY A 236 -4.23 -8.53 -29.82
N ILE A 237 -3.39 -8.27 -28.83
CA ILE A 237 -3.80 -8.01 -27.44
C ILE A 237 -3.28 -6.65 -26.92
N VAL A 238 -3.92 -6.14 -25.90
CA VAL A 238 -3.50 -4.95 -25.13
C VAL A 238 -3.21 -5.40 -23.72
N VAL A 239 -1.98 -5.18 -23.26
CA VAL A 239 -1.55 -5.43 -21.88
C VAL A 239 -1.43 -4.11 -21.14
N ARG A 240 -2.24 -3.91 -20.09
CA ARG A 240 -2.25 -2.69 -19.29
C ARG A 240 -1.88 -2.98 -17.84
N PRO A 241 -0.78 -2.42 -17.32
CA PRO A 241 -0.50 -2.48 -15.90
C PRO A 241 -1.44 -1.57 -15.10
N TYR A 242 -1.80 -2.00 -13.89
CA TYR A 242 -2.60 -1.18 -12.98
C TYR A 242 -2.34 -1.61 -11.53
N TYR A 243 -2.64 -0.71 -10.59
CA TYR A 243 -2.65 -1.03 -9.17
C TYR A 243 -4.04 -1.45 -8.70
N THR A 244 -4.11 -2.50 -7.90
CA THR A 244 -5.35 -2.94 -7.24
C THR A 244 -5.74 -1.98 -6.11
N VAL A 245 -6.89 -2.23 -5.47
CA VAL A 245 -7.33 -1.48 -4.27
C VAL A 245 -6.40 -1.69 -3.06
N ASP A 246 -5.53 -2.69 -3.12
CA ASP A 246 -4.53 -2.99 -2.08
C ASP A 246 -3.13 -2.50 -2.46
N ASN A 247 -3.02 -1.69 -3.52
CA ASN A 247 -1.78 -1.17 -4.11
C ASN A 247 -0.85 -2.25 -4.68
N ASP A 248 -1.35 -3.46 -4.93
CA ASP A 248 -0.61 -4.50 -5.64
C ASP A 248 -0.58 -4.22 -7.15
N LEU A 249 0.55 -4.49 -7.80
CA LEU A 249 0.65 -4.40 -9.25
C LEU A 249 0.02 -5.63 -9.90
N SER A 250 -0.78 -5.40 -10.93
CA SER A 250 -1.43 -6.44 -11.75
C SER A 250 -1.47 -5.99 -13.21
N LEU A 251 -1.73 -6.94 -14.13
CA LEU A 251 -1.96 -6.66 -15.54
C LEU A 251 -3.40 -6.97 -15.91
N GLU A 252 -3.97 -6.15 -16.76
CA GLU A 252 -5.20 -6.43 -17.49
C GLU A 252 -4.84 -6.73 -18.94
N VAL A 253 -5.20 -7.91 -19.43
CA VAL A 253 -4.99 -8.34 -20.82
C VAL A 253 -6.34 -8.44 -21.53
N LYS A 254 -6.48 -7.72 -22.65
CA LYS A 254 -7.68 -7.66 -23.47
C LYS A 254 -7.34 -7.87 -24.95
N LYS A 255 -8.30 -8.32 -25.76
CA LYS A 255 -8.17 -8.26 -27.22
C LYS A 255 -8.07 -6.81 -27.67
N THR A 256 -7.27 -6.58 -28.70
CA THR A 256 -7.34 -5.33 -29.46
C THR A 256 -8.72 -5.26 -30.12
N GLY A 257 -9.44 -4.18 -29.90
CA GLY A 257 -10.74 -3.95 -30.55
C GLY A 257 -10.57 -3.62 -32.01
#